data_a306310cb294b972c9fa4021cb87c164
#
_entry.id   a306310cb294b972c9fa4021cb87c164
#
_cell.length_a   1.000
_cell.length_b   1.000
_cell.length_c   1.000
_cell.angle_alpha   90.00
_cell.angle_beta   90.00
_cell.angle_gamma   90.00
#
_symmetry.space_group_name_H-M   'P 1'
#
loop_
_entity.id
_entity.type
_entity.pdbx_description
1 polymer ?
#
loop_
_entity_poly.entity_id
_entity_poly.type
_entity_poly.pdbx_seq_one_letter_code
_entity_poly.pdbx_strand_id
1 'polypeptide(L)'
;MDLSDAPAFVDDEEIATREAVPGDLPTLAAFTADTWENGDYIADAFPRWMESDNPDRMTVVAVDLTADPVSADEVEGVDPDDVGDLPDDRPVGICQAVGLSEHEGWMQAMRVDPAYRGRGLSVAMNDAGFYWLYQTGRRVAHNMVFSWNTGGLGTSRAGGYGPGTEFRWVQPEPDESASEEAGGASAVDADPDAAWSFWTSSDARDDLRGLALDTGESWALAELTRERLREAAAEDRLQVVSAADGGIGGFSYRTRTSEREE
;
A
#
# COMPACT_ATOMS: atom_id res chain seq x y z
N MET A 1 8.21 8.76 15.63
CA MET A 1 7.21 8.60 16.73
C MET A 1 6.96 7.12 16.81
N ASP A 2 7.20 6.53 17.92
CA ASP A 2 6.95 5.11 18.14
C ASP A 2 5.55 4.87 18.74
N LEU A 3 5.16 3.61 18.88
CA LEU A 3 3.87 3.22 19.44
C LEU A 3 3.91 3.00 20.96
N SER A 4 5.04 3.29 21.63
CA SER A 4 5.22 3.00 23.06
C SER A 4 4.24 3.77 23.97
N ASP A 5 3.81 4.96 23.55
CA ASP A 5 2.83 5.80 24.24
C ASP A 5 1.40 5.62 23.69
N ALA A 6 1.20 4.70 22.74
CA ALA A 6 -0.12 4.43 22.19
C ALA A 6 -1.02 3.69 23.20
N PRO A 7 -2.36 3.86 23.14
CA PRO A 7 -3.27 3.05 23.92
C PRO A 7 -3.19 1.58 23.48
N ALA A 8 -3.54 0.66 24.38
CA ALA A 8 -3.67 -0.74 23.99
C ALA A 8 -4.81 -0.90 22.97
N PHE A 9 -4.51 -1.54 21.84
CA PHE A 9 -5.49 -1.77 20.77
C PHE A 9 -6.11 -3.18 20.81
N VAL A 10 -5.60 -4.03 21.70
CA VAL A 10 -6.08 -5.41 21.90
C VAL A 10 -6.55 -5.55 23.33
N ASP A 11 -7.70 -6.16 23.53
CA ASP A 11 -8.24 -6.51 24.85
C ASP A 11 -7.83 -7.96 25.20
N ASP A 12 -6.54 -8.22 25.20
CA ASP A 12 -5.93 -9.53 25.48
C ASP A 12 -4.57 -9.30 26.15
N GLU A 13 -4.40 -9.74 27.39
CA GLU A 13 -3.19 -9.48 28.17
C GLU A 13 -1.94 -10.17 27.63
N GLU A 14 -2.09 -11.18 26.78
CA GLU A 14 -0.99 -11.93 26.14
C GLU A 14 -0.57 -11.33 24.80
N ILE A 15 -1.36 -10.41 24.24
CA ILE A 15 -1.14 -9.81 22.92
C ILE A 15 -0.90 -8.32 23.05
N ALA A 16 0.09 -7.83 22.31
CA ALA A 16 0.35 -6.39 22.16
C ALA A 16 0.54 -6.00 20.70
N THR A 17 0.58 -4.69 20.42
CA THR A 17 1.04 -4.15 19.15
C THR A 17 2.25 -3.25 19.41
N ARG A 18 3.24 -3.35 18.55
CA ARG A 18 4.43 -2.49 18.57
C ARG A 18 4.95 -2.20 17.17
N GLU A 19 5.88 -1.29 17.09
CA GLU A 19 6.68 -1.10 15.89
C GLU A 19 7.54 -2.34 15.63
N ALA A 20 7.68 -2.69 14.35
CA ALA A 20 8.50 -3.83 13.93
C ALA A 20 9.99 -3.54 14.12
N VAL A 21 10.76 -4.59 14.38
CA VAL A 21 12.22 -4.55 14.48
C VAL A 21 12.84 -5.57 13.51
N PRO A 22 14.10 -5.40 13.06
CA PRO A 22 14.72 -6.34 12.12
C PRO A 22 14.64 -7.81 12.56
N GLY A 23 14.74 -8.09 13.87
CA GLY A 23 14.63 -9.42 14.45
C GLY A 23 13.26 -10.11 14.29
N ASP A 24 12.23 -9.41 13.79
CA ASP A 24 10.92 -9.99 13.51
C ASP A 24 10.92 -10.84 12.23
N LEU A 25 11.88 -10.61 11.32
CA LEU A 25 11.92 -11.22 9.98
C LEU A 25 11.73 -12.74 10.00
N PRO A 26 12.45 -13.54 10.81
CA PRO A 26 12.32 -15.01 10.74
C PRO A 26 10.91 -15.47 11.04
N THR A 27 10.28 -14.92 12.07
CA THR A 27 8.92 -15.28 12.45
C THR A 27 7.90 -14.83 11.38
N LEU A 28 8.07 -13.62 10.83
CA LEU A 28 7.23 -13.12 9.74
C LEU A 28 7.36 -13.99 8.50
N ALA A 29 8.57 -14.32 8.07
CA ALA A 29 8.83 -15.19 6.93
C ALA A 29 8.18 -16.57 7.11
N ALA A 30 8.30 -17.16 8.31
CA ALA A 30 7.75 -18.48 8.61
C ALA A 30 6.22 -18.55 8.43
N PHE A 31 5.44 -17.59 8.96
CA PHE A 31 3.98 -17.69 8.87
C PHE A 31 3.40 -17.06 7.60
N THR A 32 4.17 -16.26 6.87
CA THR A 32 3.68 -15.66 5.61
C THR A 32 4.00 -16.49 4.38
N ALA A 33 4.93 -17.43 4.44
CA ALA A 33 5.41 -18.22 3.30
C ALA A 33 4.29 -18.79 2.41
N ASP A 34 3.21 -19.27 3.03
CA ASP A 34 2.09 -19.91 2.35
C ASP A 34 0.87 -18.98 2.17
N THR A 35 1.05 -17.65 2.21
CA THR A 35 -0.08 -16.72 2.03
C THR A 35 -0.70 -16.80 0.64
N TRP A 36 0.12 -16.98 -0.39
CA TRP A 36 -0.28 -17.10 -1.79
C TRP A 36 0.34 -18.34 -2.43
N GLU A 37 -0.22 -18.82 -3.55
CA GLU A 37 0.30 -19.98 -4.27
C GLU A 37 1.79 -19.88 -4.66
N ASN A 38 2.28 -18.66 -4.87
CA ASN A 38 3.68 -18.39 -5.26
C ASN A 38 4.51 -17.76 -4.13
N GLY A 39 4.16 -18.02 -2.87
CA GLY A 39 4.82 -17.41 -1.72
C GLY A 39 4.28 -16.02 -1.37
N ASP A 40 4.98 -15.30 -0.49
CA ASP A 40 4.62 -13.94 -0.08
C ASP A 40 5.84 -13.02 -0.22
N TYR A 41 5.59 -11.78 -0.57
CA TYR A 41 6.63 -10.75 -0.74
C TYR A 41 7.16 -10.17 0.58
N ILE A 42 6.54 -10.49 1.73
CA ILE A 42 6.88 -9.89 3.03
C ILE A 42 8.34 -10.19 3.40
N ALA A 43 8.80 -11.44 3.24
CA ALA A 43 10.18 -11.79 3.57
C ALA A 43 11.20 -10.97 2.77
N ASP A 44 10.94 -10.70 1.48
CA ASP A 44 11.82 -9.93 0.60
C ASP A 44 11.72 -8.41 0.82
N ALA A 45 10.53 -7.92 1.20
CA ALA A 45 10.28 -6.49 1.36
C ALA A 45 10.66 -5.96 2.75
N PHE A 46 10.50 -6.77 3.78
CA PHE A 46 10.65 -6.38 5.18
C PHE A 46 12.05 -5.83 5.50
N PRO A 47 13.19 -6.43 5.07
CA PRO A 47 14.50 -5.87 5.32
C PRO A 47 14.62 -4.42 4.79
N ARG A 48 14.15 -4.17 3.57
CA ARG A 48 14.17 -2.82 2.97
C ARG A 48 13.31 -1.82 3.74
N TRP A 49 12.23 -2.27 4.37
CA TRP A 49 11.41 -1.41 5.22
C TRP A 49 12.13 -1.04 6.52
N MET A 50 12.89 -1.97 7.08
CA MET A 50 13.66 -1.75 8.32
C MET A 50 14.92 -0.90 8.08
N GLU A 51 15.55 -1.00 6.92
CA GLU A 51 16.70 -0.16 6.53
C GLU A 51 16.31 1.28 6.18
N SER A 52 15.03 1.52 5.91
CA SER A 52 14.54 2.82 5.44
C SER A 52 14.28 3.77 6.60
N ASP A 53 15.04 4.87 6.69
CA ASP A 53 14.76 6.00 7.60
C ASP A 53 13.57 6.87 7.11
N ASN A 54 12.65 6.30 6.32
CA ASN A 54 11.52 7.06 5.78
C ASN A 54 10.50 7.39 6.87
N PRO A 55 10.38 8.67 7.29
CA PRO A 55 9.47 9.08 8.36
C PRO A 55 7.99 8.94 7.99
N ASP A 56 7.69 8.71 6.70
CA ASP A 56 6.34 8.50 6.20
C ASP A 56 5.94 7.01 6.17
N ARG A 57 6.66 6.15 6.87
CA ARG A 57 6.34 4.72 7.00
C ARG A 57 6.37 4.27 8.45
N MET A 58 5.44 3.41 8.81
CA MET A 58 5.37 2.73 10.10
C MET A 58 4.97 1.27 9.85
N THR A 59 5.84 0.36 10.21
CA THR A 59 5.51 -1.08 10.19
C THR A 59 5.10 -1.52 11.59
N VAL A 60 3.89 -2.04 11.71
CA VAL A 60 3.27 -2.49 12.96
C VAL A 60 3.24 -4.01 12.98
N VAL A 61 3.62 -4.61 14.10
CA VAL A 61 3.42 -6.02 14.39
C VAL A 61 2.47 -6.21 15.56
N ALA A 62 1.64 -7.24 15.49
CA ALA A 62 0.98 -7.82 16.65
C ALA A 62 1.89 -8.93 17.19
N VAL A 63 2.08 -8.98 18.49
CA VAL A 63 3.02 -9.91 19.14
C VAL A 63 2.33 -10.68 20.25
N ASP A 64 2.70 -11.96 20.40
CA ASP A 64 2.39 -12.79 21.58
C ASP A 64 3.53 -12.64 22.59
N LEU A 65 3.20 -12.09 23.75
CA LEU A 65 4.15 -11.81 24.84
C LEU A 65 4.58 -13.06 25.61
N THR A 66 3.96 -14.19 25.33
CA THR A 66 4.18 -15.47 26.05
C THR A 66 4.85 -16.54 25.20
N ALA A 67 5.02 -16.29 23.90
CA ALA A 67 5.59 -17.24 22.96
C ALA A 67 6.97 -16.76 22.46
N ASP A 68 7.87 -17.72 22.26
CA ASP A 68 9.20 -17.43 21.69
C ASP A 68 9.12 -17.14 20.18
N PRO A 69 9.95 -16.21 19.66
CA PRO A 69 10.09 -15.96 18.23
C PRO A 69 10.71 -17.18 17.52
N VAL A 70 10.53 -17.26 16.20
CA VAL A 70 11.20 -18.27 15.37
C VAL A 70 12.63 -17.84 15.13
N SER A 71 13.58 -18.79 15.23
CA SER A 71 14.99 -18.53 14.91
C SER A 71 15.23 -18.49 13.41
N ALA A 72 16.18 -17.67 12.95
CA ALA A 72 16.56 -17.59 11.54
C ALA A 72 17.03 -18.95 10.98
N ASP A 73 17.68 -19.76 11.78
CA ASP A 73 18.16 -21.10 11.40
C ASP A 73 17.01 -22.09 11.07
N GLU A 74 15.79 -21.77 11.48
CA GLU A 74 14.60 -22.60 11.26
C GLU A 74 13.83 -22.20 9.99
N VAL A 75 14.24 -21.13 9.31
CA VAL A 75 13.51 -20.54 8.17
C VAL A 75 14.38 -20.54 6.91
N GLU A 76 13.92 -21.24 5.87
CA GLU A 76 14.61 -21.26 4.59
C GLU A 76 14.61 -19.87 3.94
N GLY A 77 15.77 -19.42 3.46
CA GLY A 77 15.93 -18.14 2.76
C GLY A 77 16.12 -16.92 3.66
N VAL A 78 16.20 -17.10 4.99
CA VAL A 78 16.56 -16.04 5.93
C VAL A 78 18.02 -16.22 6.35
N ASP A 79 18.85 -15.21 6.08
CA ASP A 79 20.25 -15.21 6.54
C ASP A 79 20.30 -14.70 7.98
N PRO A 80 20.84 -15.50 8.94
CA PRO A 80 20.97 -15.05 10.34
C PRO A 80 21.79 -13.76 10.51
N ASP A 81 22.74 -13.51 9.61
CA ASP A 81 23.60 -12.32 9.68
C ASP A 81 22.81 -11.02 9.34
N ASP A 82 21.67 -11.15 8.64
CA ASP A 82 20.82 -10.02 8.23
C ASP A 82 19.71 -9.66 9.24
N VAL A 83 19.51 -10.49 10.29
CA VAL A 83 18.33 -10.39 11.17
C VAL A 83 18.58 -9.53 12.42
N GLY A 84 19.82 -9.47 12.92
CA GLY A 84 20.10 -8.84 14.20
C GLY A 84 19.57 -9.64 15.41
N ASP A 85 19.37 -8.96 16.54
CA ASP A 85 18.87 -9.59 17.77
C ASP A 85 17.38 -9.93 17.65
N LEU A 86 17.01 -11.16 18.03
CA LEU A 86 15.60 -11.57 18.12
C LEU A 86 14.90 -10.83 19.26
N PRO A 87 13.63 -10.43 19.10
CA PRO A 87 12.82 -9.87 20.18
C PRO A 87 12.49 -10.94 21.26
N ASP A 88 12.08 -10.47 22.44
CA ASP A 88 11.64 -11.34 23.53
C ASP A 88 10.19 -11.85 23.36
N ASP A 89 9.49 -11.38 22.33
CA ASP A 89 8.10 -11.71 22.01
C ASP A 89 7.99 -12.31 20.60
N ARG A 90 6.86 -12.95 20.29
CA ARG A 90 6.64 -13.59 19.01
C ARG A 90 5.73 -12.75 18.11
N PRO A 91 6.17 -12.24 16.95
CA PRO A 91 5.29 -11.66 15.94
C PRO A 91 4.23 -12.66 15.45
N VAL A 92 2.97 -12.25 15.49
CA VAL A 92 1.81 -13.05 15.06
C VAL A 92 0.95 -12.33 14.03
N GLY A 93 1.36 -11.14 13.65
CA GLY A 93 0.75 -10.36 12.57
C GLY A 93 1.60 -9.17 12.20
N ILE A 94 1.38 -8.65 10.98
CA ILE A 94 2.06 -7.48 10.44
C ILE A 94 1.11 -6.63 9.63
N CYS A 95 1.27 -5.33 9.65
CA CYS A 95 0.77 -4.39 8.65
C CYS A 95 1.71 -3.19 8.52
N GLN A 96 1.55 -2.42 7.46
CA GLN A 96 2.31 -1.20 7.27
C GLN A 96 1.37 -0.03 6.98
N ALA A 97 1.60 1.10 7.66
CA ALA A 97 1.00 2.39 7.39
C ALA A 97 2.00 3.25 6.62
N VAL A 98 1.54 3.88 5.54
CA VAL A 98 2.35 4.74 4.66
C VAL A 98 1.65 6.10 4.53
N GLY A 99 2.37 7.18 4.71
CA GLY A 99 1.90 8.52 4.40
C GLY A 99 2.02 8.80 2.90
N LEU A 100 0.92 9.09 2.22
CA LEU A 100 0.89 9.41 0.80
C LEU A 100 0.91 10.92 0.53
N SER A 101 0.40 11.69 1.47
CA SER A 101 0.38 13.15 1.45
C SER A 101 0.31 13.70 2.89
N GLU A 102 0.21 15.02 3.04
CA GLU A 102 -0.04 15.64 4.35
C GLU A 102 -1.39 15.22 4.97
N HIS A 103 -2.33 14.70 4.17
CA HIS A 103 -3.70 14.42 4.60
C HIS A 103 -4.08 12.94 4.48
N GLU A 104 -3.40 12.19 3.62
CA GLU A 104 -3.76 10.81 3.26
C GLU A 104 -2.70 9.82 3.69
N GLY A 105 -3.16 8.67 4.10
CA GLY A 105 -2.36 7.49 4.40
C GLY A 105 -2.87 6.25 3.66
N TRP A 106 -2.02 5.25 3.62
CA TRP A 106 -2.26 3.96 2.98
C TRP A 106 -1.93 2.84 3.95
N MET A 107 -2.85 1.88 4.08
CA MET A 107 -2.64 0.69 4.89
C MET A 107 -2.43 -0.52 3.98
N GLN A 108 -1.33 -1.22 4.18
CA GLN A 108 -0.94 -2.35 3.34
C GLN A 108 -0.31 -3.49 4.13
N ALA A 109 0.07 -4.56 3.43
CA ALA A 109 0.84 -5.68 3.98
C ALA A 109 0.17 -6.41 5.16
N MET A 110 -1.15 -6.34 5.31
CA MET A 110 -1.86 -6.99 6.41
C MET A 110 -1.75 -8.52 6.32
N ARG A 111 -1.09 -9.11 7.31
CA ARG A 111 -0.99 -10.57 7.51
C ARG A 111 -1.24 -10.90 8.97
N VAL A 112 -1.88 -12.04 9.21
CA VAL A 112 -2.05 -12.61 10.56
C VAL A 112 -1.74 -14.10 10.49
N ASP A 113 -0.88 -14.56 11.37
CA ASP A 113 -0.55 -15.98 11.52
C ASP A 113 -1.84 -16.79 11.62
N PRO A 114 -2.02 -17.84 10.76
CA PRO A 114 -3.22 -18.67 10.76
C PRO A 114 -3.64 -19.18 12.14
N ALA A 115 -2.68 -19.47 13.03
CA ALA A 115 -2.94 -19.95 14.39
C ALA A 115 -3.59 -18.88 15.30
N TYR A 116 -3.44 -17.59 14.96
CA TYR A 116 -3.91 -16.46 15.76
C TYR A 116 -5.10 -15.72 15.12
N ARG A 117 -5.65 -16.23 14.02
CA ARG A 117 -6.81 -15.61 13.37
C ARG A 117 -8.06 -15.66 14.24
N GLY A 118 -8.98 -14.71 14.01
CA GLY A 118 -10.23 -14.62 14.77
C GLY A 118 -10.12 -13.91 16.12
N ARG A 119 -8.92 -13.46 16.53
CA ARG A 119 -8.66 -12.74 17.79
C ARG A 119 -8.71 -11.21 17.64
N GLY A 120 -9.11 -10.67 16.49
CA GLY A 120 -9.21 -9.22 16.26
C GLY A 120 -7.88 -8.52 15.90
N LEU A 121 -6.78 -9.26 15.73
CA LEU A 121 -5.44 -8.70 15.57
C LEU A 121 -5.32 -7.77 14.37
N SER A 122 -5.97 -8.08 13.24
CA SER A 122 -5.95 -7.24 12.05
C SER A 122 -6.63 -5.87 12.28
N VAL A 123 -7.66 -5.82 13.11
CA VAL A 123 -8.31 -4.56 13.51
C VAL A 123 -7.39 -3.78 14.43
N ALA A 124 -6.81 -4.45 15.43
CA ALA A 124 -5.86 -3.82 16.36
C ALA A 124 -4.64 -3.21 15.65
N MET A 125 -4.06 -3.92 14.69
CA MET A 125 -2.95 -3.39 13.89
C MET A 125 -3.38 -2.22 12.99
N ASN A 126 -4.59 -2.26 12.41
CA ASN A 126 -5.14 -1.10 11.70
C ASN A 126 -5.31 0.10 12.63
N ASP A 127 -5.84 -0.10 13.84
CA ASP A 127 -6.04 0.98 14.80
C ASP A 127 -4.70 1.60 15.23
N ALA A 128 -3.66 0.78 15.41
CA ALA A 128 -2.30 1.26 15.68
C ALA A 128 -1.74 2.09 14.51
N GLY A 129 -1.92 1.60 13.27
CA GLY A 129 -1.53 2.34 12.08
C GLY A 129 -2.32 3.64 11.90
N PHE A 130 -3.64 3.64 12.16
CA PHE A 130 -4.47 4.85 12.14
C PHE A 130 -4.05 5.84 13.21
N TYR A 131 -3.73 5.37 14.41
CA TYR A 131 -3.21 6.21 15.46
C TYR A 131 -1.94 6.95 15.01
N TRP A 132 -0.99 6.22 14.42
CA TRP A 132 0.24 6.81 13.89
C TRP A 132 -0.05 7.81 12.76
N LEU A 133 -0.89 7.46 11.78
CA LEU A 133 -1.30 8.37 10.70
C LEU A 133 -1.94 9.64 11.26
N TYR A 134 -2.81 9.50 12.28
CA TYR A 134 -3.46 10.63 12.92
C TYR A 134 -2.45 11.54 13.63
N GLN A 135 -1.47 10.98 14.35
CA GLN A 135 -0.43 11.73 15.05
C GLN A 135 0.50 12.47 14.07
N THR A 136 0.70 11.94 12.88
CA THR A 136 1.50 12.57 11.81
C THR A 136 0.71 13.55 10.94
N GLY A 137 -0.55 13.84 11.30
CA GLY A 137 -1.37 14.87 10.64
C GLY A 137 -2.39 14.32 9.64
N ARG A 138 -2.32 13.06 9.27
CA ARG A 138 -3.18 12.44 8.26
C ARG A 138 -4.57 12.14 8.82
N ARG A 139 -5.60 12.31 8.00
CA ARG A 139 -7.00 12.20 8.43
C ARG A 139 -7.82 11.22 7.60
N VAL A 140 -7.29 10.77 6.50
CA VAL A 140 -7.90 9.79 5.61
C VAL A 140 -6.93 8.63 5.44
N ALA A 141 -7.41 7.40 5.56
CA ALA A 141 -6.64 6.20 5.29
C ALA A 141 -7.35 5.37 4.22
N HIS A 142 -6.59 4.93 3.25
CA HIS A 142 -7.06 4.04 2.19
C HIS A 142 -6.39 2.67 2.31
N ASN A 143 -7.05 1.66 1.78
CA ASN A 143 -6.45 0.35 1.50
C ASN A 143 -7.05 -0.24 0.22
N MET A 144 -6.43 -1.27 -0.30
CA MET A 144 -6.97 -2.05 -1.41
C MET A 144 -7.10 -3.51 -1.01
N VAL A 145 -8.25 -4.08 -1.32
CA VAL A 145 -8.52 -5.50 -1.08
C VAL A 145 -9.05 -6.12 -2.35
N PHE A 146 -8.46 -7.23 -2.77
CA PHE A 146 -8.97 -7.99 -3.91
C PHE A 146 -10.41 -8.44 -3.67
N SER A 147 -11.27 -8.34 -4.69
CA SER A 147 -12.71 -8.64 -4.58
C SER A 147 -13.01 -10.09 -4.17
N TRP A 148 -12.11 -11.01 -4.44
CA TRP A 148 -12.20 -12.42 -4.05
C TRP A 148 -11.70 -12.68 -2.62
N ASN A 149 -10.96 -11.76 -2.00
CA ASN A 149 -10.45 -11.89 -0.63
C ASN A 149 -11.53 -11.49 0.40
N THR A 150 -12.44 -12.41 0.66
CA THR A 150 -13.57 -12.17 1.60
C THR A 150 -13.11 -11.89 3.01
N GLY A 151 -12.00 -12.51 3.46
CA GLY A 151 -11.40 -12.24 4.78
C GLY A 151 -10.89 -10.82 4.88
N GLY A 152 -10.12 -10.35 3.89
CA GLY A 152 -9.62 -8.98 3.83
C GLY A 152 -10.75 -7.95 3.75
N LEU A 153 -11.81 -8.21 2.96
CA LEU A 153 -13.00 -7.35 2.90
C LEU A 153 -13.72 -7.28 4.26
N GLY A 154 -13.80 -8.42 4.97
CA GLY A 154 -14.36 -8.48 6.34
C GLY A 154 -13.55 -7.65 7.33
N THR A 155 -12.22 -7.79 7.31
CA THR A 155 -11.27 -7.02 8.13
C THR A 155 -11.39 -5.52 7.84
N SER A 156 -11.40 -5.10 6.56
CA SER A 156 -11.54 -3.69 6.21
C SER A 156 -12.84 -3.09 6.75
N ARG A 157 -13.96 -3.80 6.62
CA ARG A 157 -15.24 -3.34 7.18
C ARG A 157 -15.21 -3.26 8.71
N ALA A 158 -14.62 -4.24 9.38
CA ALA A 158 -14.46 -4.23 10.84
C ALA A 158 -13.58 -3.09 11.33
N GLY A 159 -12.54 -2.73 10.56
CA GLY A 159 -11.66 -1.57 10.79
C GLY A 159 -12.26 -0.22 10.37
N GLY A 160 -13.56 -0.18 9.98
CA GLY A 160 -14.27 1.07 9.69
C GLY A 160 -14.12 1.60 8.27
N TYR A 161 -13.49 0.87 7.35
CA TYR A 161 -13.43 1.30 5.95
C TYR A 161 -14.79 1.20 5.25
N GLY A 162 -15.14 2.24 4.52
CA GLY A 162 -16.22 2.24 3.56
C GLY A 162 -15.73 1.90 2.15
N PRO A 163 -16.58 1.33 1.27
CA PRO A 163 -16.20 1.11 -0.12
C PRO A 163 -15.92 2.45 -0.80
N GLY A 164 -14.75 2.56 -1.40
CA GLY A 164 -14.31 3.72 -2.17
C GLY A 164 -14.64 3.57 -3.65
N THR A 165 -13.66 3.12 -4.42
CA THR A 165 -13.78 2.87 -5.85
C THR A 165 -13.30 1.46 -6.18
N GLU A 166 -13.43 1.06 -7.43
CA GLU A 166 -12.87 -0.20 -7.94
C GLU A 166 -11.63 0.08 -8.78
N PHE A 167 -10.59 -0.69 -8.54
CA PHE A 167 -9.40 -0.76 -9.37
C PHE A 167 -9.44 -2.04 -10.19
N ARG A 168 -9.17 -1.94 -11.49
CA ARG A 168 -9.11 -3.10 -12.39
C ARG A 168 -7.77 -3.17 -13.06
N TRP A 169 -7.14 -4.31 -12.96
CA TRP A 169 -5.89 -4.58 -13.63
C TRP A 169 -6.16 -4.96 -15.09
N VAL A 170 -5.52 -4.26 -16.01
CA VAL A 170 -5.61 -4.52 -17.44
C VAL A 170 -4.19 -4.56 -18.01
N GLN A 171 -3.84 -5.64 -18.68
CA GLN A 171 -2.54 -5.86 -19.33
C GLN A 171 -2.77 -6.18 -20.81
N PRO A 172 -3.06 -5.19 -21.66
CA PRO A 172 -3.19 -5.42 -23.09
C PRO A 172 -1.81 -5.77 -23.69
N GLU A 173 -1.79 -6.70 -24.63
CA GLU A 173 -0.60 -6.89 -25.45
C GLU A 173 -0.41 -5.68 -26.37
N PRO A 174 0.84 -5.21 -26.57
CA PRO A 174 1.11 -4.14 -27.53
C PRO A 174 0.69 -4.55 -28.95
N ASP A 175 -0.07 -3.69 -29.62
CA ASP A 175 -0.46 -3.89 -31.01
C ASP A 175 0.20 -2.83 -31.89
N GLU A 176 1.18 -3.24 -32.69
CA GLU A 176 1.93 -2.36 -33.60
C GLU A 176 1.03 -1.71 -34.67
N SER A 177 -0.10 -2.33 -34.99
CA SER A 177 -1.07 -1.81 -35.99
C SER A 177 -2.04 -0.76 -35.41
N ALA A 178 -2.17 -0.69 -34.09
CA ALA A 178 -3.12 0.23 -33.44
C ALA A 178 -2.80 1.72 -33.64
N SER A 179 -1.59 2.05 -34.05
CA SER A 179 -1.17 3.43 -34.32
C SER A 179 -1.84 4.06 -35.56
N GLU A 180 -2.36 3.24 -36.49
CA GLU A 180 -2.98 3.73 -37.73
C GLU A 180 -4.51 3.92 -37.61
N GLU A 181 -5.16 3.31 -36.61
CA GLU A 181 -6.61 3.33 -36.43
C GLU A 181 -7.10 4.22 -35.27
N ALA A 182 -6.23 4.96 -34.60
CA ALA A 182 -6.61 5.85 -33.49
C ALA A 182 -7.44 7.04 -33.98
N GLY A 183 -8.62 6.77 -34.46
CA GLY A 183 -9.74 7.60 -34.91
C GLY A 183 -9.71 9.11 -34.61
N GLY A 184 -8.66 9.83 -35.02
CA GLY A 184 -8.57 11.28 -34.88
C GLY A 184 -8.07 11.82 -33.55
N ALA A 185 -7.77 10.97 -32.56
CA ALA A 185 -7.10 11.39 -31.35
C ALA A 185 -5.59 11.45 -31.59
N SER A 186 -4.96 12.58 -31.30
CA SER A 186 -3.50 12.73 -31.40
C SER A 186 -2.93 13.15 -30.06
N ALA A 187 -1.74 12.63 -29.73
CA ALA A 187 -1.00 13.14 -28.60
C ALA A 187 -0.69 14.63 -28.82
N VAL A 188 -0.93 15.42 -27.81
CA VAL A 188 -0.62 16.86 -27.79
C VAL A 188 0.35 17.15 -26.66
N ASP A 189 0.85 18.36 -26.60
CA ASP A 189 1.74 18.80 -25.52
C ASP A 189 1.10 18.46 -24.15
N ALA A 190 1.90 17.93 -23.24
CA ALA A 190 1.47 17.51 -21.92
C ALA A 190 1.19 18.73 -21.03
N ASP A 191 0.04 19.38 -21.25
CA ASP A 191 -0.43 20.49 -20.41
C ASP A 191 -1.14 19.98 -19.15
N PRO A 192 -0.50 20.06 -17.95
CA PRO A 192 -1.09 19.58 -16.70
C PRO A 192 -2.31 20.40 -16.27
N ASP A 193 -2.41 21.65 -16.68
CA ASP A 193 -3.54 22.49 -16.32
C ASP A 193 -4.77 22.16 -17.18
N ALA A 194 -4.57 21.80 -18.43
CA ALA A 194 -5.62 21.27 -19.30
C ALA A 194 -6.09 19.88 -18.83
N ALA A 195 -5.16 18.99 -18.48
CA ALA A 195 -5.47 17.68 -17.88
C ALA A 195 -6.26 17.83 -16.58
N TRP A 196 -5.89 18.77 -15.71
CA TRP A 196 -6.61 19.05 -14.47
C TRP A 196 -8.03 19.57 -14.74
N SER A 197 -8.20 20.47 -15.70
CA SER A 197 -9.52 21.00 -16.10
C SER A 197 -10.42 19.90 -16.64
N PHE A 198 -9.87 19.00 -17.45
CA PHE A 198 -10.57 17.80 -17.94
C PHE A 198 -10.98 16.90 -16.78
N TRP A 199 -10.04 16.57 -15.87
CA TRP A 199 -10.32 15.74 -14.70
C TRP A 199 -11.45 16.27 -13.85
N THR A 200 -11.40 17.54 -13.49
CA THR A 200 -12.37 18.17 -12.58
C THR A 200 -13.78 18.31 -13.18
N SER A 201 -13.91 18.19 -14.51
CA SER A 201 -15.19 18.24 -15.23
C SER A 201 -15.65 16.89 -15.77
N SER A 202 -14.89 15.82 -15.55
CA SER A 202 -15.20 14.48 -16.09
C SER A 202 -16.00 13.63 -15.10
N ASP A 203 -16.86 12.78 -15.61
CA ASP A 203 -17.58 11.76 -14.84
C ASP A 203 -16.58 10.76 -14.20
N ALA A 204 -15.40 10.55 -14.81
CA ALA A 204 -14.36 9.68 -14.28
C ALA A 204 -13.90 10.11 -12.88
N ARG A 205 -13.83 11.42 -12.61
CA ARG A 205 -13.50 11.92 -11.28
C ARG A 205 -14.53 11.49 -10.24
N ASP A 206 -15.80 11.56 -10.59
CA ASP A 206 -16.88 11.19 -9.68
C ASP A 206 -16.94 9.67 -9.48
N ASP A 207 -16.78 8.88 -10.53
CA ASP A 207 -16.73 7.42 -10.50
C ASP A 207 -15.53 6.91 -9.68
N LEU A 208 -14.36 7.55 -9.82
CA LEU A 208 -13.14 7.23 -9.08
C LEU A 208 -13.06 7.95 -7.71
N ARG A 209 -14.06 8.75 -7.36
CA ARG A 209 -14.11 9.55 -6.12
C ARG A 209 -12.88 10.44 -5.92
N GLY A 210 -12.34 10.97 -7.01
CA GLY A 210 -11.15 11.81 -7.00
C GLY A 210 -9.82 11.04 -6.90
N LEU A 211 -9.85 9.71 -6.77
CA LEU A 211 -8.67 8.88 -6.56
C LEU A 211 -8.02 8.47 -7.88
N ALA A 212 -6.70 8.34 -7.86
CA ALA A 212 -5.88 7.78 -8.92
C ALA A 212 -4.68 7.03 -8.34
N LEU A 213 -3.92 6.31 -9.15
CA LEU A 213 -2.71 5.64 -8.69
C LEU A 213 -1.71 6.66 -8.13
N ASP A 214 -1.17 6.37 -6.95
CA ASP A 214 -0.11 7.16 -6.35
C ASP A 214 1.17 7.11 -7.18
N THR A 215 1.92 8.20 -7.22
CA THR A 215 3.14 8.29 -8.03
C THR A 215 4.37 7.76 -7.32
N GLY A 216 4.34 7.60 -6.02
CA GLY A 216 5.46 7.20 -5.17
C GLY A 216 5.30 5.83 -4.54
N GLU A 217 4.05 5.43 -4.23
CA GLU A 217 3.75 4.14 -3.58
C GLU A 217 3.04 3.21 -4.54
N SER A 218 3.66 2.05 -4.79
CA SER A 218 3.09 1.05 -5.70
C SER A 218 1.75 0.52 -5.17
N TRP A 219 0.78 0.38 -6.07
CA TRP A 219 -0.55 -0.14 -5.78
C TRP A 219 -1.44 0.77 -4.91
N ALA A 220 -0.92 1.88 -4.41
CA ALA A 220 -1.69 2.81 -3.62
C ALA A 220 -2.56 3.73 -4.49
N LEU A 221 -3.72 4.08 -3.96
CA LEU A 221 -4.60 5.10 -4.52
C LEU A 221 -4.62 6.30 -3.58
N ALA A 222 -4.48 7.48 -4.17
CA ALA A 222 -4.54 8.76 -3.47
C ALA A 222 -5.32 9.78 -4.29
N GLU A 223 -5.70 10.90 -3.69
CA GLU A 223 -6.36 11.99 -4.40
C GLU A 223 -5.47 12.50 -5.54
N LEU A 224 -6.01 12.55 -6.76
CA LEU A 224 -5.34 13.18 -7.87
C LEU A 224 -5.43 14.69 -7.72
N THR A 225 -4.28 15.33 -7.56
CA THR A 225 -4.18 16.77 -7.41
C THR A 225 -3.56 17.42 -8.65
N ARG A 226 -3.80 18.72 -8.82
CA ARG A 226 -3.18 19.49 -9.89
C ARG A 226 -1.64 19.47 -9.80
N GLU A 227 -1.10 19.44 -8.57
CA GLU A 227 0.33 19.39 -8.33
C GLU A 227 0.93 18.06 -8.82
N ARG A 228 0.29 16.93 -8.51
CA ARG A 228 0.72 15.60 -9.02
C ARG A 228 0.74 15.54 -10.55
N LEU A 229 -0.22 16.18 -11.22
CA LEU A 229 -0.19 16.28 -12.71
C LEU A 229 0.98 17.15 -13.20
N ARG A 230 1.32 18.24 -12.51
CA ARG A 230 2.47 19.07 -12.84
C ARG A 230 3.79 18.33 -12.63
N GLU A 231 3.93 17.59 -11.56
CA GLU A 231 5.09 16.73 -11.31
C GLU A 231 5.21 15.65 -12.39
N ALA A 232 4.11 15.00 -12.75
CA ALA A 232 4.10 14.01 -13.82
C ALA A 232 4.49 14.62 -15.19
N ALA A 233 4.04 15.84 -15.46
CA ALA A 233 4.43 16.56 -16.70
C ALA A 233 5.93 16.95 -16.68
N ALA A 234 6.44 17.43 -15.56
CA ALA A 234 7.84 17.80 -15.40
C ALA A 234 8.81 16.61 -15.54
N GLU A 235 8.33 15.39 -15.30
CA GLU A 235 9.09 14.15 -15.43
C GLU A 235 8.76 13.37 -16.73
N ASP A 236 8.13 14.00 -17.71
CA ASP A 236 7.72 13.40 -19.00
C ASP A 236 6.83 12.14 -18.82
N ARG A 237 6.04 12.09 -17.74
CA ARG A 237 5.16 10.97 -17.42
C ARG A 237 3.68 11.23 -17.77
N LEU A 238 3.30 12.49 -18.01
CA LEU A 238 1.95 12.88 -18.41
C LEU A 238 1.79 12.79 -19.92
N GLN A 239 0.69 12.22 -20.38
CA GLN A 239 0.27 12.19 -21.77
C GLN A 239 -1.14 12.75 -21.88
N VAL A 240 -1.36 13.64 -22.84
CA VAL A 240 -2.66 14.24 -23.10
C VAL A 240 -3.04 13.97 -24.56
N VAL A 241 -4.31 13.67 -24.80
CA VAL A 241 -4.84 13.45 -26.13
C VAL A 241 -5.93 14.47 -26.45
N SER A 242 -5.92 15.00 -27.67
CA SER A 242 -6.96 15.89 -28.17
C SER A 242 -8.21 15.11 -28.58
N ALA A 243 -9.37 15.70 -28.37
CA ALA A 243 -10.62 15.26 -29.00
C ALA A 243 -10.76 15.81 -30.43
N ALA A 244 -11.66 15.22 -31.20
CA ALA A 244 -11.88 15.62 -32.59
C ALA A 244 -12.40 17.07 -32.73
N ASP A 245 -12.99 17.64 -31.70
CA ASP A 245 -13.47 19.04 -31.65
C ASP A 245 -12.39 20.06 -31.22
N GLY A 246 -11.14 19.57 -30.99
CA GLY A 246 -10.00 20.38 -30.56
C GLY A 246 -9.89 20.59 -29.06
N GLY A 247 -10.80 20.00 -28.25
CA GLY A 247 -10.68 19.94 -26.81
C GLY A 247 -9.78 18.80 -26.33
N ILE A 248 -9.69 18.61 -25.01
CA ILE A 248 -9.02 17.46 -24.39
C ILE A 248 -9.97 16.26 -24.44
N GLY A 249 -9.53 15.15 -25.04
CA GLY A 249 -10.25 13.89 -25.11
C GLY A 249 -9.95 12.94 -23.95
N GLY A 250 -8.78 13.14 -23.28
CA GLY A 250 -8.34 12.34 -22.16
C GLY A 250 -6.90 12.60 -21.81
N PHE A 251 -6.45 12.01 -20.72
CA PHE A 251 -5.05 11.99 -20.33
C PHE A 251 -4.71 10.69 -19.63
N SER A 252 -3.43 10.37 -19.59
CA SER A 252 -2.86 9.32 -18.74
C SER A 252 -1.54 9.80 -18.15
N TYR A 253 -1.13 9.19 -17.05
CA TYR A 253 0.22 9.37 -16.54
C TYR A 253 0.77 8.02 -16.07
N ARG A 254 2.09 7.91 -16.17
CA ARG A 254 2.80 6.75 -15.66
C ARG A 254 3.18 6.98 -14.20
N THR A 255 2.90 6.01 -13.35
CA THR A 255 3.47 5.96 -12.00
C THR A 255 4.89 5.40 -12.07
N ARG A 256 5.68 5.59 -11.02
CA ARG A 256 6.96 4.91 -10.89
C ARG A 256 6.68 3.43 -10.63
N THR A 257 7.28 2.57 -11.45
CA THR A 257 7.40 1.16 -11.10
C THR A 257 8.71 0.99 -10.34
N SER A 258 8.70 0.35 -9.17
CA SER A 258 9.92 -0.24 -8.64
C SER A 258 10.36 -1.28 -9.66
N GLU A 259 11.51 -1.11 -10.28
CA GLU A 259 12.13 -2.18 -11.05
C GLU A 259 12.29 -3.35 -10.08
N ARG A 260 11.58 -4.46 -10.32
CA ARG A 260 12.00 -5.74 -9.78
C ARG A 260 13.28 -6.04 -10.56
N GLU A 261 14.41 -5.95 -9.90
CA GLU A 261 15.61 -6.60 -10.39
C GLU A 261 15.28 -8.08 -10.47
N GLU A 262 15.22 -8.59 -11.72
CA GLU A 262 15.10 -10.02 -12.00
C GLU A 262 16.39 -10.75 -11.61
#